data_64f8f86a6cac4a0b8702ee6db5c54cef
#
_entry.id   64f8f86a6cac4a0b8702ee6db5c54cef
#
_cell.length_a   1.000
_cell.length_b   1.000
_cell.length_c   1.000
_cell.angle_alpha   90.00
_cell.angle_beta   90.00
_cell.angle_gamma   90.00
#
_symmetry.space_group_name_H-M   'P 1'
#
loop_
_entity.id
_entity.type
_entity.pdbx_description
1 polymer ?
#
loop_
_entity_poly.entity_id
_entity_poly.type
_entity_poly.pdbx_seq_one_letter_code
_entity_poly.pdbx_strand_id
1 'polypeptide(L)'
;MDIFKGQNLLEFSDRFKTDNDCKEYLASIKAETDYKCTRCNHHAYQLRKDFSRQCNICRHIESATANTLFHKVKFGVRKAFFICFEMATTTKSLSASYMSVRYGVTEKTARLFMLKVREAMASSGNNPMDGDVHVDEFVLGGRDQGKTGRSYDGKKKKAVTAVQLTKDGKVKRMYAMKIDDFSAQSLQYIFINHISREAKVTTDKWRGYRPIAKAYDITQIESNKGMNFKALHTMIHQVKSWIRTTYSWVSDQNLNRYFNEFCFRINRSQSKATIFNNVITKMVKGDVIFQAQLISN
;
A
#
# COMPACT_ATOMS: atom_id res chain seq x y z
N MET A 1 -8.93 -21.27 9.16
CA MET A 1 -7.51 -21.18 8.76
C MET A 1 -6.65 -20.76 9.95
N ASP A 2 -5.49 -21.41 10.16
CA ASP A 2 -4.49 -20.97 11.16
C ASP A 2 -3.63 -19.84 10.56
N ILE A 3 -3.96 -18.59 10.91
CA ILE A 3 -3.26 -17.40 10.41
C ILE A 3 -1.97 -17.15 11.22
N PHE A 4 -0.88 -16.84 10.54
CA PHE A 4 0.33 -16.38 11.21
C PHE A 4 0.09 -15.03 11.90
N LYS A 5 0.39 -15.00 13.21
CA LYS A 5 0.32 -13.79 14.04
C LYS A 5 1.68 -13.52 14.65
N GLY A 6 2.18 -12.32 14.51
CA GLY A 6 3.46 -11.92 15.09
C GLY A 6 4.33 -11.10 14.15
N GLN A 7 5.45 -10.63 14.69
CA GLN A 7 6.49 -9.89 13.98
C GLN A 7 7.89 -10.48 14.20
N ASN A 8 7.98 -11.58 14.94
CA ASN A 8 9.23 -12.26 15.23
C ASN A 8 9.70 -13.02 13.99
N LEU A 9 10.89 -12.69 13.50
CA LEU A 9 11.48 -13.32 12.31
C LEU A 9 11.78 -14.81 12.51
N LEU A 10 12.18 -15.22 13.71
CA LEU A 10 12.48 -16.63 14.00
C LEU A 10 11.20 -17.48 13.96
N GLU A 11 10.14 -17.05 14.65
CA GLU A 11 8.82 -17.68 14.59
C GLU A 11 8.27 -17.75 13.16
N PHE A 12 8.46 -16.68 12.39
CA PHE A 12 8.08 -16.64 10.99
C PHE A 12 8.88 -17.66 10.16
N SER A 13 10.20 -17.74 10.37
CA SER A 13 11.05 -18.72 9.68
C SER A 13 10.69 -20.16 10.05
N ASP A 14 10.33 -20.41 11.31
CA ASP A 14 9.91 -21.72 11.78
C ASP A 14 8.54 -22.15 11.24
N ARG A 15 7.63 -21.20 11.03
CA ARG A 15 6.31 -21.46 10.42
C ARG A 15 6.42 -21.70 8.92
N PHE A 16 7.33 -21.02 8.21
CA PHE A 16 7.50 -21.07 6.76
C PHE A 16 8.87 -21.60 6.38
N LYS A 17 9.15 -22.87 6.70
CA LYS A 17 10.45 -23.53 6.45
C LYS A 17 10.69 -23.84 4.98
N THR A 18 9.64 -24.17 4.25
CA THR A 18 9.69 -24.64 2.87
C THR A 18 8.76 -23.85 1.95
N ASP A 19 8.96 -23.96 0.64
CA ASP A 19 8.02 -23.46 -0.36
C ASP A 19 6.63 -24.11 -0.21
N ASN A 20 6.55 -25.35 0.26
CA ASN A 20 5.28 -26.05 0.45
C ASN A 20 4.47 -25.45 1.60
N ASP A 21 5.08 -25.08 2.73
CA ASP A 21 4.39 -24.40 3.83
C ASP A 21 3.76 -23.09 3.35
N CYS A 22 4.49 -22.36 2.50
CA CYS A 22 3.99 -21.14 1.88
C CYS A 22 2.83 -21.39 0.90
N LYS A 23 2.93 -22.45 0.07
CA LYS A 23 1.86 -22.82 -0.87
C LYS A 23 0.60 -23.28 -0.14
N GLU A 24 0.75 -24.05 0.95
CA GLU A 24 -0.36 -24.44 1.82
C GLU A 24 -1.08 -23.21 2.35
N TYR A 25 -0.33 -22.23 2.87
CA TYR A 25 -0.88 -20.98 3.37
C TYR A 25 -1.61 -20.18 2.28
N LEU A 26 -1.07 -20.10 1.07
CA LEU A 26 -1.76 -19.46 -0.06
C LEU A 26 -3.04 -20.22 -0.43
N ALA A 27 -2.99 -21.55 -0.48
CA ALA A 27 -4.14 -22.39 -0.82
C ALA A 27 -5.26 -22.26 0.20
N SER A 28 -4.93 -22.14 1.51
CA SER A 28 -5.93 -21.94 2.56
C SER A 28 -6.66 -20.59 2.43
N ILE A 29 -5.94 -19.52 2.10
CA ILE A 29 -6.57 -18.21 1.81
C ILE A 29 -7.44 -18.28 0.55
N LYS A 30 -6.94 -18.92 -0.52
CA LYS A 30 -7.72 -19.11 -1.76
C LYS A 30 -9.00 -19.92 -1.52
N ALA A 31 -9.00 -20.87 -0.56
CA ALA A 31 -10.19 -21.66 -0.23
C ALA A 31 -11.35 -20.81 0.33
N GLU A 32 -11.05 -19.62 0.87
CA GLU A 32 -12.06 -18.65 1.33
C GLU A 32 -12.71 -17.86 0.17
N THR A 33 -12.22 -18.03 -1.06
CA THR A 33 -12.76 -17.37 -2.24
C THR A 33 -13.45 -18.36 -3.16
N ASP A 34 -14.49 -17.92 -3.86
CA ASP A 34 -15.19 -18.75 -4.83
C ASP A 34 -14.24 -19.23 -5.93
N TYR A 35 -14.16 -20.53 -6.11
CA TYR A 35 -13.38 -21.11 -7.20
C TYR A 35 -14.17 -21.06 -8.49
N LYS A 36 -13.51 -20.55 -9.52
CA LYS A 36 -14.00 -20.64 -10.90
C LYS A 36 -12.86 -21.07 -11.81
N CYS A 37 -13.01 -22.21 -12.47
CA CYS A 37 -12.00 -22.72 -13.39
C CYS A 37 -11.77 -21.73 -14.54
N THR A 38 -10.53 -21.31 -14.77
CA THR A 38 -10.18 -20.36 -15.83
C THR A 38 -10.34 -20.93 -17.24
N ARG A 39 -10.52 -22.28 -17.38
CA ARG A 39 -10.66 -22.95 -18.67
C ARG A 39 -12.12 -23.29 -19.03
N CYS A 40 -12.92 -23.75 -18.07
CA CYS A 40 -14.29 -24.23 -18.34
C CYS A 40 -15.35 -23.61 -17.42
N ASN A 41 -15.00 -22.65 -16.60
CA ASN A 41 -15.87 -21.94 -15.65
C ASN A 41 -16.55 -22.85 -14.59
N HIS A 42 -16.14 -24.12 -14.43
CA HIS A 42 -16.68 -25.00 -13.40
C HIS A 42 -16.24 -24.54 -12.00
N HIS A 43 -17.09 -24.78 -10.99
CA HIS A 43 -16.90 -24.25 -9.62
C HIS A 43 -16.39 -25.29 -8.61
N ALA A 44 -16.15 -26.55 -9.00
CA ALA A 44 -15.61 -27.56 -8.10
C ALA A 44 -14.21 -28.01 -8.52
N TYR A 45 -13.36 -28.25 -7.54
CA TYR A 45 -11.98 -28.72 -7.72
C TYR A 45 -11.59 -29.75 -6.69
N GLN A 46 -10.56 -30.52 -7.00
CA GLN A 46 -9.82 -31.36 -6.07
C GLN A 46 -8.50 -30.68 -5.71
N LEU A 47 -8.21 -30.58 -4.39
CA LEU A 47 -6.92 -30.10 -3.92
C LEU A 47 -5.88 -31.24 -4.04
N ARG A 48 -4.76 -30.95 -4.68
CA ARG A 48 -3.65 -31.88 -4.88
C ARG A 48 -2.62 -31.77 -3.73
N LYS A 49 -1.72 -32.76 -3.62
CA LYS A 49 -0.65 -32.80 -2.59
C LYS A 49 0.32 -31.60 -2.68
N ASP A 50 0.46 -30.98 -3.83
CA ASP A 50 1.27 -29.79 -4.08
C ASP A 50 0.51 -28.47 -3.87
N PHE A 51 -0.68 -28.56 -3.25
CA PHE A 51 -1.60 -27.43 -3.02
C PHE A 51 -2.13 -26.75 -4.29
N SER A 52 -2.00 -27.39 -5.45
CA SER A 52 -2.68 -26.96 -6.68
C SER A 52 -4.14 -27.41 -6.70
N ARG A 53 -5.00 -26.68 -7.41
CA ARG A 53 -6.40 -26.99 -7.61
C ARG A 53 -6.57 -27.63 -8.98
N GLN A 54 -7.15 -28.84 -9.04
CA GLN A 54 -7.48 -29.51 -10.28
C GLN A 54 -8.98 -29.46 -10.51
N CYS A 55 -9.41 -28.87 -11.60
CA CYS A 55 -10.82 -28.80 -11.97
C CYS A 55 -11.42 -30.21 -12.13
N ASN A 56 -12.58 -30.45 -11.54
CA ASN A 56 -13.22 -31.77 -11.58
C ASN A 56 -13.72 -32.17 -12.98
N ILE A 57 -14.04 -31.20 -13.85
CA ILE A 57 -14.53 -31.43 -15.20
C ILE A 57 -13.39 -31.49 -16.23
N CYS A 58 -12.68 -30.37 -16.45
CA CYS A 58 -11.71 -30.30 -17.55
C CYS A 58 -10.28 -30.67 -17.14
N ARG A 59 -10.06 -31.07 -15.88
CA ARG A 59 -8.77 -31.46 -15.33
C ARG A 59 -7.69 -30.38 -15.38
N HIS A 60 -8.05 -29.14 -15.72
CA HIS A 60 -7.12 -28.01 -15.66
C HIS A 60 -6.53 -27.86 -14.28
N ILE A 61 -5.20 -27.70 -14.22
CA ILE A 61 -4.46 -27.57 -12.94
C ILE A 61 -4.05 -26.11 -12.75
N GLU A 62 -4.44 -25.55 -11.64
CA GLU A 62 -4.11 -24.20 -11.19
C GLU A 62 -3.25 -24.26 -9.94
N SER A 63 -2.01 -23.76 -10.01
CA SER A 63 -1.09 -23.76 -8.85
C SER A 63 -1.59 -22.85 -7.73
N ALA A 64 -1.08 -23.03 -6.52
CA ALA A 64 -1.40 -22.17 -5.38
C ALA A 64 -1.12 -20.67 -5.66
N THR A 65 -0.11 -20.37 -6.48
CA THR A 65 0.26 -18.98 -6.85
C THR A 65 -0.50 -18.43 -8.07
N ALA A 66 -1.18 -19.29 -8.85
CA ALA A 66 -1.89 -18.84 -10.06
C ALA A 66 -3.03 -17.88 -9.70
N ASN A 67 -3.31 -16.93 -10.59
CA ASN A 67 -4.36 -15.91 -10.44
C ASN A 67 -4.27 -15.08 -9.16
N THR A 68 -3.05 -14.80 -8.71
CA THR A 68 -2.74 -13.96 -7.55
C THR A 68 -1.57 -13.03 -7.91
N LEU A 69 -1.22 -12.11 -7.03
CA LEU A 69 0.01 -11.30 -7.21
C LEU A 69 1.30 -12.16 -7.15
N PHE A 70 1.23 -13.39 -6.64
CA PHE A 70 2.33 -14.37 -6.73
C PHE A 70 2.41 -15.09 -8.09
N HIS A 71 1.52 -14.79 -9.04
CA HIS A 71 1.52 -15.42 -10.36
C HIS A 71 2.90 -15.32 -11.02
N LYS A 72 3.41 -16.47 -11.51
CA LYS A 72 4.73 -16.60 -12.14
C LYS A 72 5.94 -16.14 -11.28
N VAL A 73 5.86 -16.21 -9.96
CA VAL A 73 7.04 -16.08 -9.09
C VAL A 73 7.95 -17.27 -9.32
N LYS A 74 9.15 -17.02 -9.91
CA LYS A 74 10.12 -18.05 -10.28
C LYS A 74 11.29 -18.18 -9.28
N PHE A 75 11.44 -17.23 -8.36
CA PHE A 75 12.55 -17.19 -7.41
C PHE A 75 12.26 -17.90 -6.06
N GLY A 76 11.16 -18.64 -5.97
CA GLY A 76 10.70 -19.36 -4.79
C GLY A 76 9.63 -18.60 -3.99
N VAL A 77 8.60 -19.31 -3.58
CA VAL A 77 7.46 -18.74 -2.83
C VAL A 77 7.90 -18.34 -1.41
N ARG A 78 8.79 -19.13 -0.80
CA ARG A 78 9.35 -18.82 0.52
C ARG A 78 10.10 -17.49 0.51
N LYS A 79 10.98 -17.24 -0.45
CA LYS A 79 11.68 -15.94 -0.57
C LYS A 79 10.69 -14.79 -0.74
N ALA A 80 9.63 -15.00 -1.53
CA ALA A 80 8.57 -14.00 -1.71
C ALA A 80 7.84 -13.69 -0.39
N PHE A 81 7.56 -14.71 0.43
CA PHE A 81 6.96 -14.55 1.76
C PHE A 81 7.85 -13.74 2.70
N PHE A 82 9.16 -14.01 2.73
CA PHE A 82 10.11 -13.23 3.52
C PHE A 82 10.18 -11.77 3.10
N ILE A 83 10.16 -11.48 1.79
CA ILE A 83 10.09 -10.11 1.29
C ILE A 83 8.79 -9.43 1.74
N CYS A 84 7.65 -10.11 1.65
CA CYS A 84 6.36 -9.58 2.14
C CYS A 84 6.41 -9.32 3.65
N PHE A 85 6.98 -10.25 4.43
CA PHE A 85 7.10 -10.12 5.88
C PHE A 85 7.94 -8.90 6.27
N GLU A 86 9.13 -8.75 5.71
CA GLU A 86 9.97 -7.60 6.01
C GLU A 86 9.33 -6.28 5.58
N MET A 87 8.72 -6.21 4.39
CA MET A 87 8.01 -5.01 3.95
C MET A 87 6.81 -4.66 4.84
N ALA A 88 6.15 -5.65 5.44
CA ALA A 88 5.00 -5.41 6.32
C ALA A 88 5.42 -5.02 7.74
N THR A 89 6.47 -5.63 8.30
CA THR A 89 6.79 -5.55 9.73
C THR A 89 7.85 -4.51 10.08
N THR A 90 8.74 -4.16 9.15
CA THR A 90 9.77 -3.15 9.40
C THR A 90 9.21 -1.73 9.44
N THR A 91 9.77 -0.87 10.27
CA THR A 91 9.44 0.56 10.32
C THR A 91 10.19 1.39 9.28
N LYS A 92 11.34 0.88 8.81
CA LYS A 92 12.18 1.55 7.81
C LYS A 92 11.69 1.24 6.39
N SER A 93 12.06 2.08 5.45
CA SER A 93 11.96 1.75 4.02
C SER A 93 13.04 0.75 3.61
N LEU A 94 12.75 -0.07 2.61
CA LEU A 94 13.64 -1.14 2.14
C LEU A 94 13.93 -0.95 0.65
N SER A 95 15.22 -0.96 0.27
CA SER A 95 15.63 -0.87 -1.13
C SER A 95 15.58 -2.23 -1.82
N ALA A 96 15.43 -2.21 -3.14
CA ALA A 96 15.50 -3.44 -3.95
C ALA A 96 16.91 -4.06 -3.90
N SER A 97 17.96 -3.23 -3.84
CA SER A 97 19.34 -3.69 -3.70
C SER A 97 19.53 -4.44 -2.38
N TYR A 98 19.06 -3.89 -1.25
CA TYR A 98 19.10 -4.59 0.03
C TYR A 98 18.39 -5.95 -0.03
N MET A 99 17.17 -5.99 -0.58
CA MET A 99 16.39 -7.22 -0.69
C MET A 99 17.03 -8.24 -1.65
N SER A 100 17.69 -7.77 -2.71
CA SER A 100 18.36 -8.66 -3.68
C SER A 100 19.50 -9.43 -3.03
N VAL A 101 20.36 -8.75 -2.30
CA VAL A 101 21.47 -9.36 -1.57
C VAL A 101 20.96 -10.31 -0.48
N ARG A 102 20.01 -9.85 0.32
CA ARG A 102 19.47 -10.60 1.46
C ARG A 102 18.80 -11.91 1.07
N TYR A 103 18.12 -11.96 -0.07
CA TYR A 103 17.38 -13.16 -0.52
C TYR A 103 17.99 -13.85 -1.75
N GLY A 104 19.14 -13.42 -2.22
CA GLY A 104 19.81 -14.03 -3.37
C GLY A 104 18.91 -14.02 -4.62
N VAL A 105 18.39 -12.85 -4.97
CA VAL A 105 17.63 -12.59 -6.20
C VAL A 105 18.23 -11.40 -6.93
N THR A 106 17.96 -11.23 -8.23
CA THR A 106 18.41 -10.01 -8.92
C THR A 106 17.69 -8.77 -8.41
N GLU A 107 18.33 -7.61 -8.42
CA GLU A 107 17.71 -6.35 -8.00
C GLU A 107 16.43 -6.05 -8.79
N LYS A 108 16.45 -6.31 -10.12
CA LYS A 108 15.25 -6.18 -10.96
C LYS A 108 14.09 -7.04 -10.47
N THR A 109 14.37 -8.30 -10.10
CA THR A 109 13.37 -9.23 -9.57
C THR A 109 12.82 -8.74 -8.23
N ALA A 110 13.72 -8.36 -7.30
CA ALA A 110 13.32 -7.79 -6.01
C ALA A 110 12.45 -6.55 -6.21
N ARG A 111 12.87 -5.59 -7.03
CA ARG A 111 12.13 -4.36 -7.32
C ARG A 111 10.73 -4.62 -7.87
N LEU A 112 10.61 -5.46 -8.88
CA LEU A 112 9.32 -5.79 -9.49
C LEU A 112 8.38 -6.49 -8.50
N PHE A 113 8.89 -7.40 -7.70
CA PHE A 113 8.08 -8.07 -6.68
C PHE A 113 7.66 -7.10 -5.56
N MET A 114 8.55 -6.26 -5.07
CA MET A 114 8.23 -5.22 -4.09
C MET A 114 7.17 -4.24 -4.61
N LEU A 115 7.15 -3.92 -5.91
CA LEU A 115 6.08 -3.11 -6.50
C LEU A 115 4.72 -3.84 -6.44
N LYS A 116 4.67 -5.15 -6.69
CA LYS A 116 3.44 -5.95 -6.50
C LYS A 116 2.96 -5.94 -5.05
N VAL A 117 3.88 -6.05 -4.08
CA VAL A 117 3.54 -5.97 -2.65
C VAL A 117 2.94 -4.59 -2.32
N ARG A 118 3.51 -3.50 -2.86
CA ARG A 118 2.98 -2.13 -2.69
C ARG A 118 1.59 -1.95 -3.30
N GLU A 119 1.29 -2.60 -4.42
CA GLU A 119 -0.07 -2.61 -4.98
C GLU A 119 -1.05 -3.30 -4.03
N ALA A 120 -0.69 -4.45 -3.47
CA ALA A 120 -1.52 -5.11 -2.46
C ALA A 120 -1.73 -4.24 -1.21
N MET A 121 -0.78 -3.37 -0.88
CA MET A 121 -0.89 -2.46 0.26
C MET A 121 -1.81 -1.26 0.00
N ALA A 122 -2.28 -1.05 -1.23
CA ALA A 122 -3.24 0.01 -1.55
C ALA A 122 -4.52 -0.10 -0.72
N SER A 123 -5.16 1.04 -0.49
CA SER A 123 -6.49 1.07 0.15
C SER A 123 -7.53 0.40 -0.75
N SER A 124 -8.48 -0.30 -0.13
CA SER A 124 -9.65 -0.83 -0.85
C SER A 124 -10.74 0.23 -1.11
N GLY A 125 -10.64 1.41 -0.48
CA GLY A 125 -11.69 2.42 -0.50
C GLY A 125 -12.91 2.12 0.39
N ASN A 126 -13.06 0.87 0.85
CA ASN A 126 -14.28 0.42 1.56
C ASN A 126 -14.43 0.98 2.98
N ASN A 127 -13.41 1.63 3.51
CA ASN A 127 -13.41 2.18 4.87
C ASN A 127 -12.91 3.62 4.83
N PRO A 128 -13.73 4.59 4.39
CA PRO A 128 -13.36 5.99 4.39
C PRO A 128 -13.10 6.48 5.82
N MET A 129 -12.29 7.52 5.96
CA MET A 129 -12.05 8.18 7.25
C MET A 129 -13.29 8.97 7.67
N ASP A 130 -13.69 8.80 8.89
CA ASP A 130 -14.78 9.48 9.57
C ASP A 130 -14.28 10.37 10.73
N GLY A 131 -15.14 11.13 11.37
CA GLY A 131 -14.78 12.00 12.48
C GLY A 131 -13.83 13.13 12.06
N ASP A 132 -12.83 13.44 12.89
CA ASP A 132 -11.93 14.56 12.65
C ASP A 132 -10.80 14.18 11.68
N VAL A 133 -10.78 14.87 10.53
CA VAL A 133 -9.80 14.64 9.46
C VAL A 133 -9.09 15.93 9.10
N HIS A 134 -7.76 15.92 9.16
CA HIS A 134 -6.94 17.03 8.66
C HIS A 134 -6.38 16.72 7.28
N VAL A 135 -6.45 17.68 6.37
CA VAL A 135 -5.94 17.54 4.98
C VAL A 135 -5.00 18.68 4.65
N ASP A 136 -3.86 18.36 4.04
CA ASP A 136 -2.92 19.35 3.52
C ASP A 136 -2.14 18.76 2.33
N GLU A 137 -1.64 19.62 1.46
CA GLU A 137 -0.76 19.25 0.37
C GLU A 137 0.71 19.48 0.72
N PHE A 138 1.58 18.71 0.08
CA PHE A 138 3.01 18.83 0.27
C PHE A 138 3.79 18.50 -1.01
N VAL A 139 5.07 18.85 -1.01
CA VAL A 139 5.97 18.54 -2.12
C VAL A 139 7.10 17.63 -1.68
N LEU A 140 7.55 16.76 -2.60
CA LEU A 140 8.70 15.87 -2.49
C LEU A 140 9.76 16.27 -3.51
N GLY A 141 11.02 16.24 -3.12
CA GLY A 141 12.17 16.58 -3.97
C GLY A 141 13.13 17.53 -3.29
N GLY A 142 14.26 17.81 -3.97
CA GLY A 142 15.29 18.74 -3.51
C GLY A 142 14.82 20.20 -3.53
N ARG A 143 15.70 21.13 -3.12
CA ARG A 143 15.45 22.58 -3.24
C ARG A 143 15.46 22.97 -4.71
N ASP A 144 14.42 23.68 -5.15
CA ASP A 144 14.41 24.42 -6.41
C ASP A 144 14.89 25.84 -6.12
N GLN A 145 16.03 26.26 -6.71
CA GLN A 145 16.54 27.60 -6.53
C GLN A 145 15.53 28.64 -7.10
N GLY A 146 15.28 29.69 -6.34
CA GLY A 146 14.41 30.80 -6.77
C GLY A 146 12.91 30.52 -6.77
N LYS A 147 12.46 29.32 -6.31
CA LYS A 147 11.03 28.97 -6.27
C LYS A 147 10.59 28.65 -4.86
N THR A 148 9.60 29.35 -4.36
CA THR A 148 9.02 29.17 -3.02
C THR A 148 7.53 28.82 -3.11
N GLY A 149 7.03 28.07 -2.12
CA GLY A 149 5.61 27.76 -1.99
C GLY A 149 5.07 26.79 -3.05
N ARG A 150 3.84 27.01 -3.50
CA ARG A 150 3.07 26.18 -4.44
C ARG A 150 3.38 26.55 -5.91
N SER A 151 4.67 26.56 -6.30
CA SER A 151 5.07 26.87 -7.68
C SER A 151 4.58 25.77 -8.64
N TYR A 152 3.87 26.17 -9.71
CA TYR A 152 3.39 25.25 -10.76
C TYR A 152 4.55 24.71 -11.62
N ASP A 153 5.63 25.46 -11.79
CA ASP A 153 6.79 25.12 -12.64
C ASP A 153 7.90 24.37 -11.91
N GLY A 154 7.64 23.94 -10.67
CA GLY A 154 8.65 23.22 -9.87
C GLY A 154 8.80 21.77 -10.34
N LYS A 155 10.06 21.28 -10.36
CA LYS A 155 10.38 19.86 -10.60
C LYS A 155 9.96 18.94 -9.45
N LYS A 156 9.46 19.51 -8.34
CA LYS A 156 9.03 18.76 -7.15
C LYS A 156 7.74 18.00 -7.45
N LYS A 157 7.71 16.77 -6.98
CA LYS A 157 6.49 15.94 -7.00
C LYS A 157 5.50 16.48 -5.98
N LYS A 158 4.26 16.67 -6.40
CA LYS A 158 3.18 17.19 -5.56
C LYS A 158 2.36 16.04 -4.99
N ALA A 159 1.93 16.17 -3.76
CA ALA A 159 1.12 15.16 -3.09
C ALA A 159 0.14 15.84 -2.14
N VAL A 160 -0.98 15.17 -1.86
CA VAL A 160 -1.94 15.52 -0.83
C VAL A 160 -1.99 14.41 0.20
N THR A 161 -2.19 14.75 1.45
CA THR A 161 -2.38 13.77 2.53
C THR A 161 -3.59 14.13 3.39
N ALA A 162 -4.25 13.09 3.89
CA ALA A 162 -5.32 13.20 4.87
C ALA A 162 -4.98 12.35 6.08
N VAL A 163 -5.19 12.88 7.27
CA VAL A 163 -4.93 12.22 8.55
C VAL A 163 -6.18 12.25 9.40
N GLN A 164 -6.69 11.08 9.76
CA GLN A 164 -7.77 10.95 10.75
C GLN A 164 -7.18 11.00 12.15
N LEU A 165 -7.79 11.78 13.01
CA LEU A 165 -7.39 11.93 14.41
C LEU A 165 -8.33 11.17 15.34
N THR A 166 -7.80 10.76 16.48
CA THR A 166 -8.55 10.30 17.64
C THR A 166 -9.04 11.51 18.43
N LYS A 167 -9.96 11.30 19.37
CA LYS A 167 -10.48 12.37 20.25
C LYS A 167 -9.38 13.10 21.06
N ASP A 168 -8.28 12.43 21.33
CA ASP A 168 -7.09 12.97 22.01
C ASP A 168 -6.04 13.53 21.04
N GLY A 169 -6.40 13.72 19.76
CA GLY A 169 -5.55 14.36 18.75
C GLY A 169 -4.40 13.50 18.18
N LYS A 170 -4.39 12.19 18.47
CA LYS A 170 -3.40 11.27 17.91
C LYS A 170 -3.81 10.76 16.53
N VAL A 171 -2.83 10.37 15.73
CA VAL A 171 -3.05 9.81 14.40
C VAL A 171 -3.69 8.42 14.51
N LYS A 172 -4.89 8.26 13.94
CA LYS A 172 -5.61 7.00 13.82
C LYS A 172 -5.33 6.34 12.48
N ARG A 173 -5.46 7.09 11.39
CA ARG A 173 -5.22 6.63 10.01
C ARG A 173 -4.63 7.76 9.15
N MET A 174 -3.97 7.37 8.08
CA MET A 174 -3.40 8.30 7.10
C MET A 174 -3.57 7.75 5.70
N TYR A 175 -3.83 8.63 4.74
CA TYR A 175 -3.68 8.36 3.30
C TYR A 175 -2.91 9.50 2.65
N ALA A 176 -2.13 9.16 1.63
CA ALA A 176 -1.40 10.13 0.81
C ALA A 176 -1.49 9.73 -0.66
N MET A 177 -1.59 10.70 -1.54
CA MET A 177 -1.71 10.52 -2.98
C MET A 177 -0.86 11.55 -3.72
N LYS A 178 -0.24 11.13 -4.83
CA LYS A 178 0.32 12.05 -5.81
C LYS A 178 -0.80 12.86 -6.44
N ILE A 179 -0.55 14.14 -6.65
CA ILE A 179 -1.41 15.05 -7.41
C ILE A 179 -0.60 15.73 -8.49
N ASP A 180 -1.27 16.13 -9.56
CA ASP A 180 -0.59 16.81 -10.68
C ASP A 180 -0.39 18.29 -10.37
N ASP A 181 -1.34 18.91 -9.70
CA ASP A 181 -1.29 20.30 -9.26
C ASP A 181 -2.08 20.49 -7.94
N PHE A 182 -2.19 21.75 -7.49
CA PHE A 182 -2.92 22.12 -6.27
C PHE A 182 -4.35 22.62 -6.56
N SER A 183 -4.92 22.27 -7.73
CA SER A 183 -6.30 22.60 -8.08
C SER A 183 -7.30 21.79 -7.25
N ALA A 184 -8.54 22.29 -7.19
CA ALA A 184 -9.64 21.57 -6.55
C ALA A 184 -9.86 20.20 -7.18
N GLN A 185 -9.70 20.06 -8.49
CA GLN A 185 -9.86 18.80 -9.21
C GLN A 185 -8.84 17.76 -8.74
N SER A 186 -7.56 18.14 -8.65
CA SER A 186 -6.50 17.25 -8.16
C SER A 186 -6.68 16.88 -6.68
N LEU A 187 -7.05 17.86 -5.84
CA LEU A 187 -7.27 17.65 -4.41
C LEU A 187 -8.49 16.79 -4.11
N GLN A 188 -9.54 16.87 -4.94
CA GLN A 188 -10.80 16.16 -4.73
C GLN A 188 -10.63 14.63 -4.68
N TYR A 189 -9.61 14.08 -5.34
CA TYR A 189 -9.39 12.63 -5.37
C TYR A 189 -9.18 12.01 -3.99
N ILE A 190 -8.47 12.68 -3.06
CA ILE A 190 -8.28 12.13 -1.72
C ILE A 190 -9.59 12.11 -0.92
N PHE A 191 -10.45 13.11 -1.15
CA PHE A 191 -11.77 13.17 -0.52
C PHE A 191 -12.66 12.02 -1.01
N ILE A 192 -12.77 11.83 -2.32
CA ILE A 192 -13.62 10.79 -2.91
C ILE A 192 -13.18 9.39 -2.49
N ASN A 193 -11.87 9.13 -2.45
CA ASN A 193 -11.35 7.78 -2.22
C ASN A 193 -11.19 7.42 -0.74
N HIS A 194 -11.05 8.42 0.16
CA HIS A 194 -10.61 8.12 1.52
C HIS A 194 -11.36 8.84 2.63
N ILE A 195 -12.23 9.81 2.34
CA ILE A 195 -12.92 10.61 3.37
C ILE A 195 -14.42 10.43 3.24
N SER A 196 -15.08 10.11 4.37
CA SER A 196 -16.54 10.04 4.44
C SER A 196 -17.15 11.43 4.24
N ARG A 197 -18.36 11.48 3.69
CA ARG A 197 -19.13 12.72 3.58
C ARG A 197 -19.52 13.30 4.95
N GLU A 198 -19.55 12.45 5.97
CA GLU A 198 -19.89 12.80 7.35
C GLU A 198 -18.67 13.23 8.18
N ALA A 199 -17.47 13.16 7.60
CA ALA A 199 -16.25 13.57 8.29
C ALA A 199 -16.19 15.08 8.47
N LYS A 200 -15.71 15.53 9.63
CA LYS A 200 -15.35 16.93 9.88
C LYS A 200 -13.93 17.17 9.39
N VAL A 201 -13.80 17.88 8.28
CA VAL A 201 -12.50 18.08 7.65
C VAL A 201 -11.95 19.47 8.00
N THR A 202 -10.70 19.52 8.43
CA THR A 202 -9.98 20.77 8.64
C THR A 202 -8.84 20.88 7.64
N THR A 203 -8.77 22.02 6.93
CA THR A 203 -7.72 22.34 5.96
C THR A 203 -7.12 23.74 6.24
N ASP A 204 -5.97 24.04 5.61
CA ASP A 204 -5.50 25.42 5.57
C ASP A 204 -6.44 26.30 4.70
N LYS A 205 -6.18 27.60 4.67
CA LYS A 205 -6.98 28.57 3.90
C LYS A 205 -6.71 28.54 2.38
N TRP A 206 -6.13 27.43 1.85
CA TRP A 206 -5.89 27.34 0.40
C TRP A 206 -7.20 27.36 -0.38
N ARG A 207 -7.26 28.20 -1.39
CA ARG A 207 -8.46 28.39 -2.22
C ARG A 207 -8.93 27.12 -2.96
N GLY A 208 -8.03 26.15 -3.20
CA GLY A 208 -8.35 24.89 -3.86
C GLY A 208 -9.37 24.05 -3.11
N TYR A 209 -9.54 24.23 -1.79
CA TYR A 209 -10.53 23.50 -0.99
C TYR A 209 -11.95 24.09 -1.06
N ARG A 210 -12.12 25.35 -1.49
CA ARG A 210 -13.46 26.02 -1.52
C ARG A 210 -14.50 25.30 -2.38
N PRO A 211 -14.19 24.81 -3.61
CA PRO A 211 -15.17 24.05 -4.38
C PRO A 211 -15.54 22.71 -3.73
N ILE A 212 -14.61 22.08 -3.00
CA ILE A 212 -14.80 20.79 -2.34
C ILE A 212 -15.72 20.95 -1.11
N ALA A 213 -15.67 22.10 -0.42
CA ALA A 213 -16.51 22.44 0.71
C ALA A 213 -18.02 22.47 0.38
N LYS A 214 -18.41 22.49 -0.91
CA LYS A 214 -19.80 22.32 -1.31
C LYS A 214 -20.36 20.91 -1.06
N ALA A 215 -19.48 19.92 -0.92
CA ALA A 215 -19.85 18.51 -0.82
C ALA A 215 -19.32 17.83 0.46
N TYR A 216 -18.48 18.48 1.23
CA TYR A 216 -17.89 17.99 2.48
C TYR A 216 -17.94 19.09 3.54
N ASP A 217 -18.07 18.69 4.81
CA ASP A 217 -17.99 19.62 5.95
C ASP A 217 -16.52 20.04 6.16
N ILE A 218 -16.11 21.14 5.51
CA ILE A 218 -14.74 21.66 5.54
C ILE A 218 -14.67 22.95 6.32
N THR A 219 -13.91 22.94 7.40
CA THR A 219 -13.49 24.14 8.13
C THR A 219 -12.08 24.56 7.68
N GLN A 220 -11.94 25.78 7.16
CA GLN A 220 -10.65 26.34 6.75
C GLN A 220 -10.08 27.24 7.85
N ILE A 221 -8.88 26.90 8.37
CA ILE A 221 -8.19 27.67 9.41
C ILE A 221 -6.80 28.08 8.97
N GLU A 222 -6.21 29.06 9.63
CA GLU A 222 -4.81 29.41 9.39
C GLU A 222 -3.88 28.29 9.83
N SER A 223 -2.86 28.00 9.02
CA SER A 223 -1.85 26.99 9.38
C SER A 223 -1.02 27.37 10.61
N ASN A 224 -0.87 28.69 10.88
CA ASN A 224 -0.04 29.22 11.97
C ASN A 224 1.35 28.52 12.02
N LYS A 225 2.07 28.57 10.88
CA LYS A 225 3.37 27.89 10.69
C LYS A 225 3.32 26.38 11.03
N GLY A 226 2.18 25.74 10.83
CA GLY A 226 1.95 24.32 11.10
C GLY A 226 1.50 23.98 12.52
N MET A 227 1.42 24.95 13.42
CA MET A 227 1.04 24.72 14.82
C MET A 227 -0.38 24.16 14.96
N ASN A 228 -1.30 24.57 14.08
CA ASN A 228 -2.69 24.09 14.08
C ASN A 228 -2.85 22.71 13.45
N PHE A 229 -1.78 22.16 12.81
CA PHE A 229 -1.78 20.88 12.11
C PHE A 229 -0.62 19.98 12.55
N LYS A 230 -0.23 19.99 13.83
CA LYS A 230 0.96 19.27 14.32
C LYS A 230 1.00 17.80 13.93
N ALA A 231 -0.09 17.06 14.14
CA ALA A 231 -0.16 15.63 13.83
C ALA A 231 0.00 15.39 12.32
N LEU A 232 -0.69 16.17 11.48
CA LEU A 232 -0.62 16.10 10.02
C LEU A 232 0.81 16.41 9.52
N HIS A 233 1.42 17.50 9.98
CA HIS A 233 2.78 17.89 9.60
C HIS A 233 3.82 16.87 10.07
N THR A 234 3.64 16.28 11.24
CA THR A 234 4.49 15.16 11.70
C THR A 234 4.43 13.99 10.72
N MET A 235 3.25 13.62 10.24
CA MET A 235 3.09 12.55 9.26
C MET A 235 3.70 12.90 7.90
N ILE A 236 3.55 14.16 7.45
CA ILE A 236 4.22 14.67 6.24
C ILE A 236 5.74 14.57 6.37
N HIS A 237 6.30 14.95 7.50
CA HIS A 237 7.74 14.82 7.77
C HIS A 237 8.19 13.36 7.77
N GLN A 238 7.43 12.48 8.42
CA GLN A 238 7.74 11.05 8.47
C GLN A 238 7.75 10.41 7.08
N VAL A 239 6.73 10.63 6.25
CA VAL A 239 6.67 10.06 4.89
C VAL A 239 7.78 10.62 4.00
N LYS A 240 8.10 11.91 4.09
CA LYS A 240 9.23 12.53 3.38
C LYS A 240 10.57 11.93 3.80
N SER A 241 10.79 11.77 5.09
CA SER A 241 12.01 11.15 5.64
C SER A 241 12.11 9.69 5.21
N TRP A 242 11.03 8.92 5.36
CA TRP A 242 10.95 7.52 4.99
C TRP A 242 11.30 7.27 3.51
N ILE A 243 10.85 8.15 2.61
CA ILE A 243 11.22 8.07 1.20
C ILE A 243 12.68 8.45 1.00
N ARG A 244 13.14 9.58 1.55
CA ARG A 244 14.49 10.13 1.30
C ARG A 244 15.63 9.31 1.87
N THR A 245 15.42 8.61 2.99
CA THR A 245 16.47 7.81 3.63
C THR A 245 16.89 6.59 2.82
N THR A 246 16.05 6.12 1.89
CA THR A 246 16.31 4.89 1.14
C THR A 246 16.33 5.09 -0.37
N TYR A 247 15.50 6.01 -0.88
CA TYR A 247 15.32 6.19 -2.32
C TYR A 247 15.87 7.54 -2.76
N SER A 248 16.97 7.53 -3.51
CA SER A 248 17.51 8.74 -4.13
C SER A 248 16.54 9.35 -5.13
N TRP A 249 15.73 8.49 -5.78
CA TRP A 249 14.72 8.91 -6.74
C TRP A 249 13.54 7.92 -6.79
N VAL A 250 12.34 8.44 -6.93
CA VAL A 250 11.09 7.67 -7.12
C VAL A 250 10.39 8.21 -8.35
N SER A 251 10.05 7.36 -9.32
CA SER A 251 9.30 7.79 -10.51
C SER A 251 7.89 8.27 -10.13
N ASP A 252 7.34 9.16 -10.95
CA ASP A 252 5.98 9.69 -10.73
C ASP A 252 4.93 8.59 -10.71
N GLN A 253 5.03 7.64 -11.63
CA GLN A 253 4.13 6.50 -11.74
C GLN A 253 4.17 5.55 -10.53
N ASN A 254 5.29 5.51 -9.81
CA ASN A 254 5.46 4.64 -8.65
C ASN A 254 5.21 5.35 -7.32
N LEU A 255 5.06 6.67 -7.29
CA LEU A 255 4.98 7.42 -6.03
C LEU A 255 3.79 6.99 -5.17
N ASN A 256 2.62 6.75 -5.76
CA ASN A 256 1.46 6.23 -5.04
C ASN A 256 1.72 4.85 -4.43
N ARG A 257 2.50 3.97 -5.08
CA ARG A 257 2.88 2.67 -4.54
C ARG A 257 3.70 2.80 -3.25
N TYR A 258 4.59 3.78 -3.19
CA TYR A 258 5.36 4.07 -1.97
C TYR A 258 4.48 4.68 -0.87
N PHE A 259 3.57 5.56 -1.21
CA PHE A 259 2.58 6.05 -0.26
C PHE A 259 1.69 4.93 0.28
N ASN A 260 1.26 4.00 -0.58
CA ASN A 260 0.48 2.83 -0.16
C ASN A 260 1.22 2.00 0.89
N GLU A 261 2.52 1.71 0.68
CA GLU A 261 3.32 0.98 1.67
C GLU A 261 3.42 1.73 3.00
N PHE A 262 3.71 3.03 2.97
CA PHE A 262 3.81 3.84 4.18
C PHE A 262 2.48 3.89 4.93
N CYS A 263 1.40 4.27 4.25
CA CYS A 263 0.06 4.38 4.82
C CYS A 263 -0.46 3.02 5.34
N PHE A 264 -0.20 1.93 4.62
CA PHE A 264 -0.59 0.58 5.03
C PHE A 264 -0.04 0.23 6.42
N ARG A 265 1.23 0.54 6.67
CA ARG A 265 1.89 0.27 7.96
C ARG A 265 1.40 1.19 9.08
N ILE A 266 1.22 2.48 8.80
CA ILE A 266 0.66 3.43 9.76
C ILE A 266 -0.74 3.01 10.17
N ASN A 267 -1.60 2.70 9.20
CA ASN A 267 -3.00 2.33 9.42
C ASN A 267 -3.18 0.98 10.16
N ARG A 268 -2.10 0.20 10.31
CA ARG A 268 -2.08 -1.08 11.03
C ARG A 268 -1.14 -1.08 12.23
N SER A 269 -0.68 0.08 12.65
CA SER A 269 0.23 0.22 13.80
C SER A 269 -0.34 -0.36 15.10
N GLN A 270 -1.65 -0.39 15.26
CA GLN A 270 -2.36 -0.98 16.40
C GLN A 270 -2.67 -2.48 16.22
N SER A 271 -2.49 -3.03 15.01
CA SER A 271 -2.82 -4.44 14.67
C SER A 271 -1.64 -5.15 14.04
N LYS A 272 -0.45 -4.90 14.56
CA LYS A 272 0.81 -5.39 13.98
C LYS A 272 0.92 -6.92 13.91
N ALA A 273 0.30 -7.62 14.84
CA ALA A 273 0.35 -9.09 14.88
C ALA A 273 -0.21 -9.74 13.60
N THR A 274 -1.21 -9.12 12.96
CA THR A 274 -1.84 -9.67 11.74
C THR A 274 -1.39 -8.98 10.45
N ILE A 275 -0.43 -8.07 10.52
CA ILE A 275 -0.06 -7.23 9.37
C ILE A 275 0.46 -8.05 8.17
N PHE A 276 1.24 -9.10 8.41
CA PHE A 276 1.71 -10.02 7.39
C PHE A 276 0.54 -10.75 6.72
N ASN A 277 -0.36 -11.35 7.53
CA ASN A 277 -1.54 -12.04 6.99
C ASN A 277 -2.40 -11.10 6.13
N ASN A 278 -2.57 -9.84 6.55
CA ASN A 278 -3.30 -8.84 5.80
C ASN A 278 -2.68 -8.57 4.42
N VAL A 279 -1.35 -8.49 4.33
CA VAL A 279 -0.65 -8.35 3.03
C VAL A 279 -0.88 -9.57 2.16
N ILE A 280 -0.63 -10.78 2.69
CA ILE A 280 -0.77 -12.01 1.91
C ILE A 280 -2.20 -12.20 1.42
N THR A 281 -3.19 -11.96 2.29
CA THR A 281 -4.61 -12.04 1.91
C THR A 281 -4.93 -11.09 0.74
N LYS A 282 -4.44 -9.85 0.80
CA LYS A 282 -4.63 -8.90 -0.30
C LYS A 282 -3.87 -9.31 -1.58
N MET A 283 -2.70 -9.91 -1.44
CA MET A 283 -1.94 -10.42 -2.58
C MET A 283 -2.61 -11.65 -3.22
N VAL A 284 -3.29 -12.48 -2.44
CA VAL A 284 -4.04 -13.65 -2.96
C VAL A 284 -5.35 -13.21 -3.63
N LYS A 285 -6.06 -12.24 -3.04
CA LYS A 285 -7.35 -11.74 -3.55
C LYS A 285 -7.19 -10.69 -4.66
N GLY A 286 -5.99 -10.16 -4.86
CA GLY A 286 -5.70 -9.16 -5.90
C GLY A 286 -5.49 -9.79 -7.26
N ASP A 287 -5.80 -9.02 -8.30
CA ASP A 287 -5.63 -9.43 -9.70
C ASP A 287 -4.15 -9.63 -10.07
N VAL A 288 -3.93 -10.46 -11.09
CA VAL A 288 -2.58 -10.68 -11.62
C VAL A 288 -2.04 -9.38 -12.22
N ILE A 289 -0.86 -8.97 -11.77
CA ILE A 289 -0.14 -7.83 -12.34
C ILE A 289 1.09 -8.34 -13.07
N PHE A 290 1.18 -8.01 -14.36
CA PHE A 290 2.32 -8.34 -15.20
C PHE A 290 3.40 -7.25 -15.16
N GLN A 291 4.63 -7.62 -15.52
CA GLN A 291 5.76 -6.69 -15.51
C GLN A 291 5.50 -5.41 -16.33
N ALA A 292 4.86 -5.50 -17.48
CA ALA A 292 4.54 -4.35 -18.31
C ALA A 292 3.73 -3.28 -17.53
N GLN A 293 2.75 -3.69 -16.74
CA GLN A 293 1.91 -2.78 -15.92
C GLN A 293 2.70 -2.11 -14.76
N LEU A 294 3.84 -2.67 -14.37
CA LEU A 294 4.69 -2.12 -13.31
C LEU A 294 5.74 -1.13 -13.84
N ILE A 295 6.10 -1.23 -15.11
CA ILE A 295 7.17 -0.44 -15.74
C ILE A 295 6.72 0.41 -16.93
N SER A 296 5.44 0.29 -17.36
CA SER A 296 4.90 1.20 -18.38
C SER A 296 4.97 2.63 -17.89
N ASN A 297 5.45 3.51 -18.77
CA ASN A 297 5.59 4.95 -18.53
C ASN A 297 4.24 5.65 -18.49
#